data_c6f506eb8ce590953aeda597d9a81530
#
_entry.id   c6f506eb8ce590953aeda597d9a81530
#
_cell.length_a   1.000
_cell.length_b   1.000
_cell.length_c   1.000
_cell.angle_alpha   90.00
_cell.angle_beta   90.00
_cell.angle_gamma   90.00
#
_symmetry.space_group_name_H-M   'P 1'
#
loop_
_entity.id
_entity.type
_entity.pdbx_description
1 polymer ?
#
loop_
_entity_poly.entity_id
_entity_poly.type
_entity_poly.pdbx_seq_one_letter_code
_entity_poly.pdbx_strand_id
1 'polypeptide(L)'
;MNSFYKKNGPVIATFFLVAIIFWLIFLIVIPQLYMLDLSFRPNLPPLLRGGPDDVYTLTHYKHFLYGSETSKDAYNYVDIGVFLDTIITAVLVTVINLCFCYPIAFYIAKLATPNTARLLVLALVIPFWINELLRSFAIRILFAGEGVINNILLELGFITNAVNFIALDIALYTGLTYAYILLMIFPLYNALETLDTNQLEAAKDLGSSTVRTHWRIVIPHAKAGIASGCTMVFMLTAGALATPVVLSSPNTYWFTQLIYQWFNMNDNWSRGSAYSIILLVVSVTFVLLMMRLFKVTIGEVVR
;
A
#
# COMPACT_ATOMS: atom_id res chain seq x y z
N MET A 1 -10.42 -21.75 18.92
CA MET A 1 -9.91 -21.69 20.30
C MET A 1 -10.04 -23.03 21.04
N ASN A 2 -11.22 -23.66 21.11
CA ASN A 2 -11.40 -24.92 21.83
C ASN A 2 -10.52 -26.12 21.39
N SER A 3 -10.12 -26.20 20.12
CA SER A 3 -9.27 -27.29 19.60
C SER A 3 -7.81 -27.16 20.06
N PHE A 4 -7.29 -25.94 20.16
CA PHE A 4 -5.92 -25.68 20.59
C PHE A 4 -5.73 -25.98 22.09
N TYR A 5 -6.70 -25.59 22.93
CA TYR A 5 -6.72 -25.93 24.36
C TYR A 5 -6.80 -27.44 24.60
N LYS A 6 -7.62 -28.16 23.80
CA LYS A 6 -7.75 -29.64 23.93
C LYS A 6 -6.48 -30.38 23.50
N LYS A 7 -5.70 -29.82 22.53
CA LYS A 7 -4.50 -30.48 21.99
C LYS A 7 -3.25 -30.27 22.82
N ASN A 8 -3.06 -29.07 23.40
CA ASN A 8 -1.80 -28.66 24.03
C ASN A 8 -1.89 -28.46 25.56
N GLY A 9 -3.06 -28.67 26.15
CA GLY A 9 -3.33 -28.37 27.55
C GLY A 9 -3.53 -26.88 27.85
N PRO A 10 -4.27 -26.54 28.94
CA PRO A 10 -4.65 -25.16 29.22
C PRO A 10 -3.46 -24.26 29.56
N VAL A 11 -2.45 -24.77 30.25
CA VAL A 11 -1.28 -23.97 30.69
C VAL A 11 -0.46 -23.50 29.50
N ILE A 12 -0.11 -24.42 28.57
CA ILE A 12 0.68 -24.12 27.39
C ILE A 12 -0.10 -23.17 26.46
N ALA A 13 -1.39 -23.43 26.24
CA ALA A 13 -2.23 -22.60 25.42
C ALA A 13 -2.35 -21.16 25.98
N THR A 14 -2.51 -21.00 27.30
CA THR A 14 -2.57 -19.71 27.94
C THR A 14 -1.23 -18.95 27.84
N PHE A 15 -0.11 -19.64 28.06
CA PHE A 15 1.22 -19.06 27.91
C PHE A 15 1.45 -18.46 26.51
N PHE A 16 1.17 -19.23 25.45
CA PHE A 16 1.30 -18.72 24.08
C PHE A 16 0.36 -17.54 23.79
N LEU A 17 -0.86 -17.59 24.28
CA LEU A 17 -1.85 -16.52 24.08
C LEU A 17 -1.40 -15.23 24.79
N VAL A 18 -0.94 -15.33 26.02
CA VAL A 18 -0.41 -14.18 26.78
C VAL A 18 0.85 -13.62 26.11
N ALA A 19 1.77 -14.48 25.64
CA ALA A 19 2.96 -14.05 24.92
C ALA A 19 2.61 -13.29 23.63
N ILE A 20 1.66 -13.80 22.83
CA ILE A 20 1.23 -13.12 21.60
C ILE A 20 0.59 -11.77 21.93
N ILE A 21 -0.32 -11.70 22.90
CA ILE A 21 -0.97 -10.46 23.31
C ILE A 21 0.06 -9.46 23.84
N PHE A 22 1.00 -9.91 24.66
CA PHE A 22 2.09 -9.07 25.20
C PHE A 22 2.90 -8.42 24.06
N TRP A 23 3.38 -9.21 23.10
CA TRP A 23 4.17 -8.70 21.98
C TRP A 23 3.34 -7.78 21.06
N LEU A 24 2.07 -8.09 20.84
CA LEU A 24 1.17 -7.25 20.06
C LEU A 24 0.97 -5.88 20.74
N ILE A 25 0.71 -5.87 22.04
CA ILE A 25 0.55 -4.62 22.79
C ILE A 25 1.88 -3.84 22.80
N PHE A 26 2.98 -4.50 23.13
CA PHE A 26 4.27 -3.85 23.31
C PHE A 26 4.83 -3.29 21.99
N LEU A 27 4.78 -4.04 20.89
CA LEU A 27 5.38 -3.63 19.61
C LEU A 27 4.45 -2.82 18.72
N ILE A 28 3.13 -2.99 18.83
CA ILE A 28 2.18 -2.33 17.93
C ILE A 28 1.38 -1.25 18.68
N VAL A 29 0.70 -1.61 19.77
CA VAL A 29 -0.26 -0.69 20.40
C VAL A 29 0.46 0.46 21.12
N ILE A 30 1.50 0.16 21.93
CA ILE A 30 2.20 1.19 22.70
C ILE A 30 2.84 2.25 21.80
N PRO A 31 3.62 1.93 20.74
CA PRO A 31 4.19 2.94 19.85
C PRO A 31 3.12 3.79 19.16
N GLN A 32 1.99 3.21 18.75
CA GLN A 32 0.89 3.96 18.12
C GLN A 32 0.23 4.92 19.11
N LEU A 33 -0.02 4.48 20.35
CA LEU A 33 -0.55 5.35 21.40
C LEU A 33 0.41 6.48 21.76
N TYR A 34 1.72 6.18 21.80
CA TYR A 34 2.75 7.20 22.05
C TYR A 34 2.80 8.24 20.91
N MET A 35 2.76 7.81 19.66
CA MET A 35 2.65 8.72 18.51
C MET A 35 1.37 9.57 18.57
N LEU A 36 0.26 8.95 18.95
CA LEU A 36 -1.03 9.66 19.11
C LEU A 36 -0.91 10.73 20.21
N ASP A 37 -0.34 10.41 21.37
CA ASP A 37 -0.11 11.37 22.45
C ASP A 37 0.78 12.53 21.98
N LEU A 38 1.93 12.21 21.34
CA LEU A 38 2.85 13.23 20.80
C LEU A 38 2.19 14.14 19.76
N SER A 39 1.28 13.63 18.96
CA SER A 39 0.61 14.42 17.91
C SER A 39 -0.20 15.60 18.44
N PHE A 40 -0.61 15.51 19.71
CA PHE A 40 -1.35 16.58 20.40
C PHE A 40 -0.50 17.42 21.33
N ARG A 41 0.79 17.10 21.53
CA ARG A 41 1.70 17.85 22.39
C ARG A 41 2.52 18.87 21.61
N PRO A 42 2.80 20.05 22.18
CA PRO A 42 3.71 21.00 21.55
C PRO A 42 5.13 20.42 21.47
N ASN A 43 5.91 20.87 20.48
CA ASN A 43 7.31 20.45 20.37
C ASN A 43 8.17 21.22 21.35
N LEU A 44 8.30 20.69 22.57
CA LEU A 44 9.10 21.30 23.65
C LEU A 44 10.46 20.64 23.77
N PRO A 45 11.51 21.39 24.14
CA PRO A 45 12.78 20.83 24.57
C PRO A 45 12.59 19.79 25.68
N PRO A 46 13.45 18.77 25.78
CA PRO A 46 13.27 17.67 26.76
C PRO A 46 13.13 18.13 28.22
N LEU A 47 13.77 19.26 28.58
CA LEU A 47 13.74 19.84 29.94
C LEU A 47 12.39 20.46 30.31
N LEU A 48 11.57 20.85 29.33
CA LEU A 48 10.25 21.50 29.54
C LEU A 48 9.10 20.52 29.39
N ARG A 49 9.35 19.28 28.99
CA ARG A 49 8.32 18.23 28.86
C ARG A 49 7.79 17.85 30.24
N GLY A 50 6.47 17.76 30.37
CA GLY A 50 5.79 17.54 31.66
C GLY A 50 5.67 18.78 32.53
N GLY A 51 6.09 19.95 32.03
CA GLY A 51 5.90 21.26 32.69
C GLY A 51 4.54 21.89 32.40
N PRO A 52 4.31 23.11 32.90
CA PRO A 52 3.03 23.82 32.72
C PRO A 52 2.71 24.17 31.25
N ASP A 53 3.73 24.21 30.38
CA ASP A 53 3.58 24.52 28.96
C ASP A 53 3.29 23.26 28.11
N ASP A 54 3.37 22.05 28.70
CA ASP A 54 3.11 20.78 28.02
C ASP A 54 1.61 20.47 28.03
N VAL A 55 0.85 21.29 27.30
CA VAL A 55 -0.62 21.22 27.24
C VAL A 55 -1.04 20.65 25.85
N TYR A 56 -2.05 19.80 25.85
CA TYR A 56 -2.61 19.27 24.61
C TYR A 56 -3.11 20.37 23.68
N THR A 57 -2.61 20.35 22.43
CA THR A 57 -2.91 21.35 21.40
C THR A 57 -3.23 20.69 20.05
N LEU A 58 -3.96 21.42 19.21
CA LEU A 58 -4.20 21.04 17.80
C LEU A 58 -3.29 21.81 16.83
N THR A 59 -2.22 22.42 17.31
CA THR A 59 -1.32 23.29 16.53
C THR A 59 -0.75 22.59 15.31
N HIS A 60 -0.34 21.32 15.43
CA HIS A 60 0.26 20.57 14.32
C HIS A 60 -0.76 20.23 13.23
N TYR A 61 -2.01 19.94 13.60
CA TYR A 61 -3.10 19.74 12.65
C TYR A 61 -3.53 21.05 11.98
N LYS A 62 -3.51 22.17 12.72
CA LYS A 62 -3.70 23.51 12.12
C LYS A 62 -2.59 23.86 11.16
N HIS A 63 -1.34 23.54 11.48
CA HIS A 63 -0.22 23.75 10.60
C HIS A 63 -0.37 22.96 9.28
N PHE A 64 -0.83 21.71 9.33
CA PHE A 64 -1.12 20.95 8.12
C PHE A 64 -2.13 21.66 7.22
N LEU A 65 -3.19 22.25 7.81
CA LEU A 65 -4.25 22.90 7.06
C LEU A 65 -3.90 24.33 6.60
N TYR A 66 -3.20 25.11 7.44
CA TYR A 66 -3.01 26.56 7.24
C TYR A 66 -1.54 26.97 7.09
N GLY A 67 -0.57 26.06 7.24
CA GLY A 67 0.87 26.38 7.18
C GLY A 67 1.38 27.24 8.34
N SER A 68 0.51 27.68 9.25
CA SER A 68 0.81 28.51 10.40
C SER A 68 0.09 27.98 11.65
N GLU A 69 0.70 28.19 12.81
CA GLU A 69 0.10 27.82 14.09
C GLU A 69 -0.92 28.86 14.58
N THR A 70 -0.80 30.10 14.11
CA THR A 70 -1.54 31.26 14.60
C THR A 70 -2.50 31.87 13.59
N SER A 71 -2.15 31.88 12.29
CA SER A 71 -2.94 32.49 11.22
C SER A 71 -3.78 31.43 10.49
N LYS A 72 -5.03 31.79 10.13
CA LYS A 72 -5.93 31.00 9.30
C LYS A 72 -6.18 31.64 7.93
N ASP A 73 -5.36 32.59 7.54
CA ASP A 73 -5.62 33.48 6.39
C ASP A 73 -5.36 32.80 5.04
N ALA A 74 -4.59 31.69 5.02
CA ALA A 74 -4.34 30.93 3.81
C ALA A 74 -4.24 29.42 4.11
N TYR A 75 -4.69 28.59 3.16
CA TYR A 75 -4.50 27.14 3.24
C TYR A 75 -3.05 26.76 2.90
N ASN A 76 -2.55 25.71 3.54
CA ASN A 76 -1.24 25.13 3.25
C ASN A 76 -1.33 24.24 1.99
N TYR A 77 -1.36 24.90 0.83
CA TYR A 77 -1.46 24.19 -0.45
C TYR A 77 -0.29 23.24 -0.71
N VAL A 78 0.88 23.49 -0.09
CA VAL A 78 2.06 22.63 -0.27
C VAL A 78 1.87 21.29 0.40
N ASP A 79 1.64 21.25 1.71
CA ASP A 79 1.50 19.99 2.45
C ASP A 79 0.23 19.24 2.07
N ILE A 80 -0.88 19.96 1.84
CA ILE A 80 -2.13 19.39 1.35
C ILE A 80 -1.94 18.82 -0.05
N GLY A 81 -1.25 19.52 -0.94
CA GLY A 81 -0.94 19.07 -2.29
C GLY A 81 -0.15 17.75 -2.27
N VAL A 82 0.98 17.73 -1.54
CA VAL A 82 1.81 16.54 -1.36
C VAL A 82 0.99 15.35 -0.81
N PHE A 83 0.11 15.61 0.16
CA PHE A 83 -0.77 14.59 0.71
C PHE A 83 -1.75 14.05 -0.33
N LEU A 84 -2.44 14.92 -1.04
CA LEU A 84 -3.41 14.54 -2.07
C LEU A 84 -2.74 13.79 -3.22
N ASP A 85 -1.59 14.27 -3.70
CA ASP A 85 -0.82 13.61 -4.76
C ASP A 85 -0.40 12.20 -4.33
N THR A 86 0.04 12.03 -3.09
CA THR A 86 0.37 10.69 -2.54
C THR A 86 -0.85 9.76 -2.54
N ILE A 87 -2.01 10.24 -2.06
CA ILE A 87 -3.23 9.43 -1.99
C ILE A 87 -3.78 9.10 -3.38
N ILE A 88 -3.83 10.09 -4.28
CA ILE A 88 -4.28 9.88 -5.67
C ILE A 88 -3.38 8.87 -6.36
N THR A 89 -2.06 9.01 -6.24
CA THR A 89 -1.10 8.07 -6.82
C THR A 89 -1.24 6.67 -6.21
N ALA A 90 -1.45 6.56 -4.90
CA ALA A 90 -1.69 5.27 -4.26
C ALA A 90 -2.96 4.57 -4.80
N VAL A 91 -4.03 5.33 -5.03
CA VAL A 91 -5.25 4.81 -5.67
C VAL A 91 -4.98 4.39 -7.11
N LEU A 92 -4.28 5.23 -7.89
CA LEU A 92 -3.95 4.93 -9.30
C LEU A 92 -3.10 3.67 -9.42
N VAL A 93 -2.03 3.54 -8.62
CA VAL A 93 -1.17 2.34 -8.58
C VAL A 93 -1.98 1.11 -8.18
N THR A 94 -2.92 1.24 -7.23
CA THR A 94 -3.81 0.14 -6.84
C THR A 94 -4.69 -0.31 -8.00
N VAL A 95 -5.29 0.62 -8.73
CA VAL A 95 -6.13 0.33 -9.91
C VAL A 95 -5.30 -0.30 -11.03
N ILE A 96 -4.12 0.25 -11.32
CA ILE A 96 -3.19 -0.29 -12.32
C ILE A 96 -2.81 -1.73 -11.96
N ASN A 97 -2.40 -1.97 -10.70
CA ASN A 97 -2.10 -3.31 -10.21
C ASN A 97 -3.29 -4.27 -10.37
N LEU A 98 -4.50 -3.84 -9.99
CA LEU A 98 -5.70 -4.68 -10.15
C LEU A 98 -5.94 -5.03 -11.62
N CYS A 99 -5.84 -4.06 -12.53
CA CYS A 99 -6.05 -4.27 -13.96
C CYS A 99 -5.05 -5.27 -14.57
N PHE A 100 -3.77 -5.19 -14.17
CA PHE A 100 -2.75 -6.12 -14.66
C PHE A 100 -2.79 -7.48 -13.96
N CYS A 101 -2.97 -7.49 -12.65
CA CYS A 101 -2.89 -8.71 -11.85
C CYS A 101 -4.13 -9.60 -11.98
N TYR A 102 -5.31 -9.01 -12.21
CA TYR A 102 -6.54 -9.79 -12.34
C TYR A 102 -6.49 -10.81 -13.49
N PRO A 103 -6.17 -10.44 -14.74
CA PRO A 103 -6.07 -11.41 -15.83
C PRO A 103 -4.96 -12.44 -15.61
N ILE A 104 -3.82 -12.02 -15.04
CA ILE A 104 -2.70 -12.92 -14.73
C ILE A 104 -3.13 -13.95 -13.67
N ALA A 105 -3.73 -13.50 -12.57
CA ALA A 105 -4.20 -14.37 -11.50
C ALA A 105 -5.29 -15.35 -12.00
N PHE A 106 -6.22 -14.87 -12.84
CA PHE A 106 -7.24 -15.72 -13.45
C PHE A 106 -6.63 -16.76 -14.37
N TYR A 107 -5.67 -16.40 -15.21
CA TYR A 107 -4.96 -17.32 -16.07
C TYR A 107 -4.26 -18.43 -15.27
N ILE A 108 -3.51 -18.04 -14.24
CA ILE A 108 -2.78 -18.99 -13.39
C ILE A 108 -3.74 -19.93 -12.65
N ALA A 109 -4.85 -19.39 -12.12
CA ALA A 109 -5.78 -20.16 -11.30
C ALA A 109 -6.69 -21.09 -12.10
N LYS A 110 -7.05 -20.74 -13.38
CA LYS A 110 -8.12 -21.44 -14.11
C LYS A 110 -7.74 -21.97 -15.48
N LEU A 111 -6.73 -21.39 -16.13
CA LEU A 111 -6.39 -21.74 -17.51
C LEU A 111 -5.04 -22.45 -17.63
N ALA A 112 -4.11 -22.21 -16.70
CA ALA A 112 -2.79 -22.79 -16.74
C ALA A 112 -2.81 -24.28 -16.31
N THR A 113 -1.96 -25.10 -16.94
CA THR A 113 -1.71 -26.45 -16.44
C THR A 113 -1.01 -26.40 -15.06
N PRO A 114 -1.12 -27.43 -14.21
CA PRO A 114 -0.50 -27.42 -12.88
C PRO A 114 0.99 -27.12 -12.89
N ASN A 115 1.72 -27.60 -13.91
CA ASN A 115 3.15 -27.33 -14.03
C ASN A 115 3.43 -25.88 -14.46
N THR A 116 2.66 -25.37 -15.41
CA THR A 116 2.76 -23.95 -15.85
C THR A 116 2.38 -23.00 -14.71
N ALA A 117 1.33 -23.29 -13.96
CA ALA A 117 0.92 -22.48 -12.81
C ALA A 117 2.05 -22.39 -11.76
N ARG A 118 2.67 -23.51 -11.40
CA ARG A 118 3.81 -23.52 -10.46
C ARG A 118 4.99 -22.71 -10.98
N LEU A 119 5.34 -22.84 -12.27
CA LEU A 119 6.43 -22.07 -12.88
C LEU A 119 6.15 -20.59 -12.86
N LEU A 120 4.94 -20.17 -13.21
CA LEU A 120 4.53 -18.75 -13.22
C LEU A 120 4.52 -18.15 -11.80
N VAL A 121 4.01 -18.86 -10.81
CA VAL A 121 4.05 -18.42 -9.41
C VAL A 121 5.50 -18.25 -8.94
N LEU A 122 6.39 -19.23 -9.25
CA LEU A 122 7.81 -19.10 -8.93
C LEU A 122 8.46 -17.91 -9.64
N ALA A 123 8.19 -17.72 -10.92
CA ALA A 123 8.71 -16.60 -11.70
C ALA A 123 8.26 -15.23 -11.13
N LEU A 124 7.06 -15.14 -10.56
CA LEU A 124 6.58 -13.94 -9.90
C LEU A 124 7.24 -13.69 -8.53
N VAL A 125 7.58 -14.76 -7.80
CA VAL A 125 8.19 -14.66 -6.46
C VAL A 125 9.66 -14.27 -6.53
N ILE A 126 10.42 -14.79 -7.50
CA ILE A 126 11.88 -14.57 -7.61
C ILE A 126 12.27 -13.09 -7.57
N PRO A 127 11.63 -12.18 -8.36
CA PRO A 127 11.98 -10.76 -8.33
C PRO A 127 11.67 -10.08 -6.98
N PHE A 128 10.77 -10.64 -6.19
CA PHE A 128 10.42 -10.07 -4.89
C PHE A 128 11.52 -10.28 -3.84
N TRP A 129 12.39 -11.25 -4.01
CA TRP A 129 13.53 -11.47 -3.12
C TRP A 129 14.62 -10.40 -3.24
N ILE A 130 14.59 -9.62 -4.32
CA ILE A 130 15.49 -8.48 -4.48
C ILE A 130 15.00 -7.35 -3.56
N ASN A 131 15.93 -6.72 -2.83
CA ASN A 131 15.64 -5.58 -1.97
C ASN A 131 14.93 -4.46 -2.75
N GLU A 132 13.96 -3.80 -2.11
CA GLU A 132 13.15 -2.74 -2.72
C GLU A 132 13.99 -1.57 -3.24
N LEU A 133 15.03 -1.14 -2.52
CA LEU A 133 15.92 -0.08 -2.96
C LEU A 133 16.68 -0.47 -4.22
N LEU A 134 17.24 -1.69 -4.29
CA LEU A 134 17.96 -2.15 -5.46
C LEU A 134 17.04 -2.23 -6.69
N ARG A 135 15.80 -2.67 -6.52
CA ARG A 135 14.80 -2.68 -7.60
C ARG A 135 14.49 -1.26 -8.07
N SER A 136 14.35 -0.31 -7.15
CA SER A 136 14.10 1.09 -7.48
C SER A 136 15.27 1.71 -8.24
N PHE A 137 16.52 1.44 -7.85
CA PHE A 137 17.69 1.89 -8.58
C PHE A 137 17.77 1.26 -9.99
N ALA A 138 17.48 -0.03 -10.13
CA ALA A 138 17.43 -0.67 -11.44
C ALA A 138 16.40 0.00 -12.37
N ILE A 139 15.19 0.28 -11.86
CA ILE A 139 14.15 0.99 -12.61
C ILE A 139 14.63 2.41 -12.98
N ARG A 140 15.27 3.13 -12.05
CA ARG A 140 15.82 4.46 -12.32
C ARG A 140 16.81 4.44 -13.47
N ILE A 141 17.72 3.47 -13.52
CA ILE A 141 18.68 3.30 -14.61
C ILE A 141 17.98 2.96 -15.93
N LEU A 142 16.99 2.07 -15.91
CA LEU A 142 16.22 1.70 -17.10
C LEU A 142 15.48 2.89 -17.74
N PHE A 143 14.90 3.76 -16.89
CA PHE A 143 14.11 4.93 -17.29
C PHE A 143 14.92 6.23 -17.39
N ALA A 144 16.24 6.20 -17.19
CA ALA A 144 17.10 7.37 -17.36
C ALA A 144 17.07 7.90 -18.81
N GLY A 145 17.48 9.14 -19.01
CA GLY A 145 17.53 9.75 -20.36
C GLY A 145 18.35 8.94 -21.37
N GLU A 146 19.48 8.36 -20.94
CA GLU A 146 20.33 7.45 -21.71
C GLU A 146 20.07 5.98 -21.36
N GLY A 147 18.96 5.68 -20.72
CA GLY A 147 18.59 4.34 -20.27
C GLY A 147 18.11 3.44 -21.41
N VAL A 148 18.03 2.15 -21.09
CA VAL A 148 17.66 1.10 -22.06
C VAL A 148 16.32 1.38 -22.73
N ILE A 149 15.33 1.88 -22.00
CA ILE A 149 13.98 2.15 -22.55
C ILE A 149 14.04 3.26 -23.60
N ASN A 150 14.71 4.36 -23.33
CA ASN A 150 14.87 5.44 -24.31
C ASN A 150 15.61 4.95 -25.56
N ASN A 151 16.69 4.20 -25.40
CA ASN A 151 17.45 3.67 -26.54
C ASN A 151 16.60 2.75 -27.42
N ILE A 152 15.83 1.83 -26.83
CA ILE A 152 14.92 0.95 -27.58
C ILE A 152 13.84 1.78 -28.31
N LEU A 153 13.24 2.77 -27.67
CA LEU A 153 12.20 3.59 -28.30
C LEU A 153 12.74 4.47 -29.43
N LEU A 154 13.98 4.97 -29.31
CA LEU A 154 14.68 5.72 -30.36
C LEU A 154 15.00 4.82 -31.56
N GLU A 155 15.58 3.62 -31.31
CA GLU A 155 15.91 2.66 -32.35
C GLU A 155 14.67 2.15 -33.12
N LEU A 156 13.54 1.95 -32.40
CA LEU A 156 12.28 1.55 -33.03
C LEU A 156 11.55 2.71 -33.69
N GLY A 157 12.04 3.95 -33.59
CA GLY A 157 11.46 5.12 -34.19
C GLY A 157 10.15 5.62 -33.53
N PHE A 158 9.83 5.15 -32.33
CA PHE A 158 8.65 5.61 -31.58
C PHE A 158 8.81 7.02 -31.03
N ILE A 159 10.03 7.44 -30.74
CA ILE A 159 10.37 8.78 -30.25
C ILE A 159 11.54 9.34 -31.07
N THR A 160 11.58 10.67 -31.22
CA THR A 160 12.66 11.37 -31.94
C THR A 160 13.74 11.91 -31.00
N ASN A 161 13.39 12.14 -29.74
CA ASN A 161 14.28 12.63 -28.67
C ASN A 161 14.06 11.81 -27.41
N ALA A 162 15.11 11.71 -26.57
CA ALA A 162 15.01 11.04 -25.29
C ALA A 162 13.97 11.72 -24.38
N VAL A 163 13.07 10.91 -23.80
CA VAL A 163 12.02 11.36 -22.90
C VAL A 163 12.52 11.27 -21.47
N ASN A 164 12.29 12.30 -20.67
CA ASN A 164 12.57 12.26 -19.24
C ASN A 164 11.43 11.60 -18.46
N PHE A 165 11.43 10.27 -18.46
CA PHE A 165 10.41 9.46 -17.77
C PHE A 165 10.38 9.67 -16.26
N ILE A 166 11.50 10.10 -15.65
CA ILE A 166 11.58 10.40 -14.22
C ILE A 166 10.83 11.71 -13.93
N ALA A 167 11.02 12.74 -14.77
CA ALA A 167 10.32 14.01 -14.62
C ALA A 167 8.79 13.92 -14.84
N LEU A 168 8.36 12.91 -15.59
CA LEU A 168 6.94 12.59 -15.84
C LEU A 168 6.35 11.62 -14.79
N ASP A 169 7.10 11.25 -13.76
CA ASP A 169 6.75 10.27 -12.72
C ASP A 169 6.39 8.86 -13.26
N ILE A 170 6.61 8.59 -14.55
CA ILE A 170 6.35 7.26 -15.16
C ILE A 170 7.23 6.20 -14.50
N ALA A 171 8.49 6.52 -14.21
CA ALA A 171 9.39 5.63 -13.49
C ALA A 171 8.87 5.32 -12.07
N LEU A 172 8.30 6.31 -11.39
CA LEU A 172 7.71 6.16 -10.05
C LEU A 172 6.47 5.23 -10.08
N TYR A 173 5.52 5.48 -10.99
CA TYR A 173 4.33 4.62 -11.13
C TYR A 173 4.70 3.18 -11.49
N THR A 174 5.66 3.00 -12.40
CA THR A 174 6.14 1.68 -12.79
C THR A 174 6.83 0.98 -11.62
N GLY A 175 7.67 1.71 -10.87
CA GLY A 175 8.38 1.18 -9.72
C GLY A 175 7.46 0.73 -8.60
N LEU A 176 6.47 1.54 -8.24
CA LEU A 176 5.46 1.22 -7.23
C LEU A 176 4.57 0.05 -7.67
N THR A 177 4.14 0.03 -8.95
CA THR A 177 3.35 -1.08 -9.51
C THR A 177 4.12 -2.39 -9.42
N TYR A 178 5.38 -2.38 -9.86
CA TYR A 178 6.26 -3.56 -9.81
C TYR A 178 6.57 -3.99 -8.36
N ALA A 179 6.78 -3.04 -7.45
CA ALA A 179 7.11 -3.35 -6.07
C ALA A 179 6.00 -4.17 -5.38
N TYR A 180 4.74 -3.89 -5.69
CA TYR A 180 3.60 -4.45 -4.97
C TYR A 180 2.73 -5.42 -5.78
N ILE A 181 3.18 -5.81 -6.99
CA ILE A 181 2.45 -6.73 -7.89
C ILE A 181 2.08 -8.06 -7.21
N LEU A 182 3.00 -8.65 -6.43
CA LEU A 182 2.76 -9.91 -5.73
C LEU A 182 1.67 -9.80 -4.67
N LEU A 183 1.61 -8.66 -3.97
CA LEU A 183 0.63 -8.42 -2.92
C LEU A 183 -0.79 -8.25 -3.47
N MET A 184 -0.92 -7.95 -4.76
CA MET A 184 -2.19 -8.00 -5.48
C MET A 184 -2.49 -9.40 -6.00
N ILE A 185 -1.49 -10.08 -6.61
CA ILE A 185 -1.69 -11.38 -7.25
C ILE A 185 -2.07 -12.47 -6.26
N PHE A 186 -1.39 -12.57 -5.11
CA PHE A 186 -1.64 -13.68 -4.17
C PHE A 186 -3.07 -13.73 -3.61
N PRO A 187 -3.65 -12.64 -3.08
CA PRO A 187 -5.04 -12.68 -2.63
C PRO A 187 -6.03 -12.96 -3.78
N LEU A 188 -5.75 -12.44 -4.98
CA LEU A 188 -6.57 -12.70 -6.16
C LEU A 188 -6.48 -14.17 -6.58
N TYR A 189 -5.27 -14.71 -6.67
CA TYR A 189 -5.04 -16.11 -7.01
C TYR A 189 -5.74 -17.05 -6.03
N ASN A 190 -5.54 -16.86 -4.73
CA ASN A 190 -6.16 -17.69 -3.70
C ASN A 190 -7.70 -17.66 -3.79
N ALA A 191 -8.28 -16.47 -3.99
CA ALA A 191 -9.72 -16.36 -4.13
C ALA A 191 -10.22 -16.99 -5.43
N LEU A 192 -9.49 -16.85 -6.53
CA LEU A 192 -9.87 -17.43 -7.82
C LEU A 192 -9.67 -18.94 -7.86
N GLU A 193 -8.66 -19.48 -7.17
CA GLU A 193 -8.39 -20.92 -7.10
C GLU A 193 -9.55 -21.69 -6.49
N THR A 194 -10.25 -21.11 -5.52
CA THR A 194 -11.41 -21.74 -4.86
C THR A 194 -12.68 -21.76 -5.70
N LEU A 195 -12.74 -21.03 -6.83
CA LEU A 195 -13.89 -21.03 -7.74
C LEU A 195 -14.02 -22.39 -8.43
N ASP A 196 -15.19 -23.03 -8.34
CA ASP A 196 -15.44 -24.28 -9.03
C ASP A 196 -15.51 -24.07 -10.57
N THR A 197 -14.70 -24.83 -11.31
CA THR A 197 -14.66 -24.81 -12.79
C THR A 197 -15.99 -25.20 -13.41
N ASN A 198 -16.75 -26.10 -12.75
CA ASN A 198 -18.09 -26.50 -13.21
C ASN A 198 -19.04 -25.30 -13.34
N GLN A 199 -18.89 -24.26 -12.49
CA GLN A 199 -19.70 -23.04 -12.61
C GLN A 199 -19.39 -22.27 -13.90
N LEU A 200 -18.11 -22.27 -14.32
CA LEU A 200 -17.67 -21.60 -15.56
C LEU A 200 -18.15 -22.38 -16.79
N GLU A 201 -18.10 -23.70 -16.75
CA GLU A 201 -18.57 -24.59 -17.81
C GLU A 201 -20.09 -24.48 -17.97
N ALA A 202 -20.85 -24.58 -16.88
CA ALA A 202 -22.31 -24.41 -16.89
C ALA A 202 -22.74 -23.05 -17.43
N ALA A 203 -22.02 -21.97 -17.07
CA ALA A 203 -22.29 -20.64 -17.62
C ALA A 203 -22.05 -20.57 -19.13
N LYS A 204 -21.01 -21.26 -19.63
CA LYS A 204 -20.69 -21.35 -21.05
C LYS A 204 -21.76 -22.14 -21.81
N ASP A 205 -22.20 -23.29 -21.26
CA ASP A 205 -23.25 -24.15 -21.83
C ASP A 205 -24.60 -23.42 -21.94
N LEU A 206 -24.88 -22.50 -21.01
CA LEU A 206 -26.04 -21.61 -21.05
C LEU A 206 -25.86 -20.39 -21.97
N GLY A 207 -24.79 -20.34 -22.79
CA GLY A 207 -24.54 -19.28 -23.75
C GLY A 207 -24.09 -17.95 -23.15
N SER A 208 -23.55 -17.95 -21.91
CA SER A 208 -23.01 -16.74 -21.30
C SER A 208 -21.74 -16.28 -22.02
N SER A 209 -21.65 -15.00 -22.38
CA SER A 209 -20.42 -14.41 -22.92
C SER A 209 -19.33 -14.34 -21.82
N THR A 210 -18.06 -14.39 -22.22
CA THR A 210 -16.91 -14.32 -21.30
C THR A 210 -17.00 -13.12 -20.34
N VAL A 211 -17.31 -11.94 -20.87
CA VAL A 211 -17.46 -10.72 -20.06
C VAL A 211 -18.58 -10.87 -19.02
N ARG A 212 -19.73 -11.44 -19.41
CA ARG A 212 -20.85 -11.67 -18.49
C ARG A 212 -20.49 -12.66 -17.40
N THR A 213 -19.75 -13.71 -17.73
CA THR A 213 -19.28 -14.73 -16.78
C THR A 213 -18.34 -14.10 -15.77
N HIS A 214 -17.38 -13.24 -16.20
CA HIS A 214 -16.50 -12.52 -15.29
C HIS A 214 -17.28 -11.59 -14.34
N TRP A 215 -18.20 -10.78 -14.85
CA TRP A 215 -18.94 -9.83 -14.02
C TRP A 215 -19.96 -10.47 -13.07
N ARG A 216 -20.55 -11.60 -13.44
CA ARG A 216 -21.64 -12.23 -12.65
C ARG A 216 -21.18 -13.41 -11.77
N ILE A 217 -20.06 -14.03 -12.09
CA ILE A 217 -19.59 -15.24 -11.38
C ILE A 217 -18.20 -14.99 -10.80
N VAL A 218 -17.21 -14.65 -11.64
CA VAL A 218 -15.81 -14.62 -11.24
C VAL A 218 -15.52 -13.47 -10.26
N ILE A 219 -15.87 -12.22 -10.63
CA ILE A 219 -15.62 -11.04 -9.79
C ILE A 219 -16.38 -11.09 -8.47
N PRO A 220 -17.68 -11.45 -8.41
CA PRO A 220 -18.39 -11.59 -7.15
C PRO A 220 -17.82 -12.71 -6.25
N HIS A 221 -17.31 -13.79 -6.83
CA HIS A 221 -16.62 -14.85 -6.08
C HIS A 221 -15.28 -14.35 -5.53
N ALA A 222 -14.50 -13.67 -6.34
CA ALA A 222 -13.17 -13.17 -5.98
C ALA A 222 -13.17 -11.86 -5.16
N LYS A 223 -14.34 -11.32 -4.79
CA LYS A 223 -14.49 -10.02 -4.11
C LYS A 223 -13.60 -9.86 -2.87
N ALA A 224 -13.45 -10.91 -2.06
CA ALA A 224 -12.60 -10.89 -0.87
C ALA A 224 -11.12 -10.76 -1.25
N GLY A 225 -10.65 -11.50 -2.26
CA GLY A 225 -9.29 -11.40 -2.79
C GLY A 225 -9.01 -10.03 -3.42
N ILE A 226 -9.98 -9.47 -4.18
CA ILE A 226 -9.88 -8.12 -4.75
C ILE A 226 -9.76 -7.08 -3.64
N ALA A 227 -10.65 -7.11 -2.64
CA ALA A 227 -10.64 -6.18 -1.53
C ALA A 227 -9.33 -6.26 -0.72
N SER A 228 -8.86 -7.46 -0.44
CA SER A 228 -7.60 -7.71 0.27
C SER A 228 -6.40 -7.21 -0.51
N GLY A 229 -6.28 -7.56 -1.79
CA GLY A 229 -5.19 -7.11 -2.66
C GLY A 229 -5.17 -5.59 -2.82
N CYS A 230 -6.32 -4.95 -3.11
CA CYS A 230 -6.43 -3.50 -3.21
C CYS A 230 -6.03 -2.81 -1.89
N THR A 231 -6.47 -3.33 -0.76
CA THR A 231 -6.12 -2.80 0.56
C THR A 231 -4.61 -2.86 0.81
N MET A 232 -3.98 -4.02 0.55
CA MET A 232 -2.53 -4.20 0.76
C MET A 232 -1.72 -3.26 -0.15
N VAL A 233 -2.03 -3.21 -1.44
CA VAL A 233 -1.31 -2.37 -2.40
C VAL A 233 -1.48 -0.89 -2.05
N PHE A 234 -2.70 -0.44 -1.74
CA PHE A 234 -2.94 0.96 -1.36
C PHE A 234 -2.14 1.36 -0.12
N MET A 235 -2.25 0.58 0.97
CA MET A 235 -1.59 0.92 2.23
C MET A 235 -0.07 0.98 2.08
N LEU A 236 0.52 0.02 1.36
CA LEU A 236 1.96 -0.01 1.13
C LEU A 236 2.43 1.08 0.17
N THR A 237 1.63 1.41 -0.84
CA THR A 237 1.95 2.52 -1.75
C THR A 237 1.86 3.86 -1.04
N ALA A 238 0.79 4.12 -0.29
CA ALA A 238 0.64 5.36 0.48
C ALA A 238 1.73 5.52 1.56
N GLY A 239 2.14 4.40 2.18
CA GLY A 239 3.21 4.34 3.17
C GLY A 239 4.62 4.19 2.61
N ALA A 240 4.81 4.11 1.29
CA ALA A 240 6.12 3.93 0.67
C ALA A 240 7.05 5.11 0.96
N LEU A 241 8.30 4.81 1.31
CA LEU A 241 9.36 5.82 1.47
C LEU A 241 10.53 5.54 0.51
N ALA A 242 10.97 4.29 0.43
CA ALA A 242 12.17 3.90 -0.30
C ALA A 242 12.04 4.14 -1.81
N THR A 243 10.97 3.66 -2.43
CA THR A 243 10.72 3.80 -3.87
C THR A 243 10.55 5.26 -4.30
N PRO A 244 9.74 6.11 -3.62
CA PRO A 244 9.66 7.53 -3.96
C PRO A 244 10.97 8.30 -3.79
N VAL A 245 11.75 8.02 -2.75
CA VAL A 245 13.07 8.66 -2.56
C VAL A 245 13.99 8.45 -3.76
N VAL A 246 13.90 7.29 -4.41
CA VAL A 246 14.75 6.95 -5.56
C VAL A 246 14.14 7.40 -6.88
N LEU A 247 12.81 7.28 -7.07
CA LEU A 247 12.15 7.36 -8.37
C LEU A 247 11.32 8.63 -8.59
N SER A 248 10.96 9.40 -7.54
CA SER A 248 10.19 10.61 -7.73
C SER A 248 10.98 11.68 -8.49
N SER A 249 10.26 12.52 -9.21
CA SER A 249 10.84 13.69 -9.87
C SER A 249 11.25 14.75 -8.83
N PRO A 250 12.13 15.70 -9.19
CA PRO A 250 12.49 16.80 -8.30
C PRO A 250 11.29 17.65 -7.85
N ASN A 251 10.20 17.61 -8.60
CA ASN A 251 8.99 18.40 -8.35
C ASN A 251 7.91 17.61 -7.58
N THR A 252 8.05 16.27 -7.48
CA THR A 252 7.09 15.40 -6.82
C THR A 252 7.63 15.00 -5.46
N TYR A 253 6.92 15.41 -4.42
CA TYR A 253 7.23 15.05 -3.04
C TYR A 253 6.24 14.00 -2.54
N TRP A 254 6.73 13.07 -1.73
CA TRP A 254 5.88 12.03 -1.15
C TRP A 254 5.55 12.36 0.31
N PHE A 255 4.34 12.11 0.74
CA PHE A 255 3.92 12.50 2.09
C PHE A 255 4.74 11.83 3.20
N THR A 256 5.17 10.59 2.98
CA THR A 256 6.08 9.89 3.92
C THR A 256 7.48 10.51 3.96
N GLN A 257 7.96 11.13 2.85
CA GLN A 257 9.22 11.89 2.86
C GLN A 257 9.07 13.15 3.70
N LEU A 258 7.92 13.82 3.63
CA LEU A 258 7.62 14.98 4.46
C LEU A 258 7.57 14.60 5.94
N ILE A 259 6.90 13.47 6.28
CA ILE A 259 6.91 12.91 7.64
C ILE A 259 8.34 12.62 8.09
N TYR A 260 9.14 11.96 7.25
CA TYR A 260 10.54 11.64 7.55
C TYR A 260 11.37 12.90 7.84
N GLN A 261 11.15 13.98 7.08
CA GLN A 261 11.85 15.26 7.34
C GLN A 261 11.46 15.88 8.67
N TRP A 262 10.18 15.83 9.07
CA TRP A 262 9.76 16.35 10.37
C TRP A 262 10.42 15.60 11.53
N PHE A 263 10.59 14.27 11.41
CA PHE A 263 11.26 13.48 12.44
C PHE A 263 12.78 13.68 12.48
N ASN A 264 13.43 13.74 11.31
CA ASN A 264 14.89 13.57 11.23
C ASN A 264 15.66 14.86 10.94
N MET A 265 15.06 15.80 10.20
CA MET A 265 15.75 17.04 9.80
C MET A 265 15.30 18.25 10.62
N ASN A 266 14.03 18.33 10.95
CA ASN A 266 13.46 19.46 11.66
C ASN A 266 13.32 19.23 13.17
N ASP A 267 13.68 18.05 13.66
CA ASP A 267 13.59 17.61 15.07
C ASP A 267 12.22 17.94 15.71
N ASN A 268 11.16 17.87 14.91
CA ASN A 268 9.79 18.13 15.36
C ASN A 268 8.96 16.85 15.34
N TRP A 269 9.17 16.03 16.36
CA TRP A 269 8.52 14.73 16.52
C TRP A 269 7.00 14.84 16.66
N SER A 270 6.53 15.90 17.29
CA SER A 270 5.10 16.16 17.48
C SER A 270 4.39 16.39 16.14
N ARG A 271 5.01 17.17 15.25
CA ARG A 271 4.47 17.42 13.90
C ARG A 271 4.57 16.19 13.00
N GLY A 272 5.72 15.49 13.04
CA GLY A 272 5.88 14.21 12.34
C GLY A 272 4.81 13.19 12.76
N SER A 273 4.53 13.11 14.06
CA SER A 273 3.48 12.24 14.61
C SER A 273 2.08 12.66 14.13
N ALA A 274 1.74 13.95 14.13
CA ALA A 274 0.45 14.42 13.64
C ALA A 274 0.22 14.09 12.15
N TYR A 275 1.24 14.29 11.31
CA TYR A 275 1.16 13.93 9.89
C TYR A 275 1.07 12.41 9.68
N SER A 276 1.76 11.60 10.49
CA SER A 276 1.62 10.15 10.48
C SER A 276 0.20 9.69 10.86
N ILE A 277 -0.42 10.34 11.85
CA ILE A 277 -1.81 10.04 12.23
C ILE A 277 -2.80 10.42 11.12
N ILE A 278 -2.58 11.54 10.41
CA ILE A 278 -3.41 11.90 9.25
C ILE A 278 -3.35 10.78 8.19
N LEU A 279 -2.15 10.32 7.84
CA LEU A 279 -1.98 9.23 6.89
C LEU A 279 -2.62 7.93 7.36
N LEU A 280 -2.47 7.60 8.65
CA LEU A 280 -3.09 6.42 9.27
C LEU A 280 -4.62 6.46 9.16
N VAL A 281 -5.24 7.60 9.51
CA VAL A 281 -6.71 7.77 9.44
C VAL A 281 -7.22 7.56 8.03
N VAL A 282 -6.54 8.12 7.03
CA VAL A 282 -6.94 7.94 5.62
C VAL A 282 -6.74 6.49 5.18
N SER A 283 -5.64 5.85 5.57
CA SER A 283 -5.40 4.44 5.26
C SER A 283 -6.47 3.53 5.86
N VAL A 284 -6.83 3.73 7.13
CA VAL A 284 -7.92 2.99 7.78
C VAL A 284 -9.26 3.27 7.10
N THR A 285 -9.53 4.52 6.74
CA THR A 285 -10.76 4.89 6.02
C THR A 285 -10.85 4.18 4.67
N PHE A 286 -9.74 4.09 3.95
CA PHE A 286 -9.69 3.34 2.68
C PHE A 286 -9.98 1.85 2.88
N VAL A 287 -9.40 1.22 3.90
CA VAL A 287 -9.70 -0.19 4.26
C VAL A 287 -11.19 -0.38 4.51
N LEU A 288 -11.77 0.47 5.36
CA LEU A 288 -13.20 0.40 5.68
C LEU A 288 -14.08 0.63 4.43
N LEU A 289 -13.67 1.54 3.55
CA LEU A 289 -14.34 1.79 2.27
C LEU A 289 -14.29 0.54 1.37
N MET A 290 -13.14 -0.10 1.23
CA MET A 290 -12.99 -1.35 0.46
C MET A 290 -13.86 -2.47 1.02
N MET A 291 -13.84 -2.68 2.34
CA MET A 291 -14.69 -3.66 3.00
C MET A 291 -16.17 -3.41 2.74
N ARG A 292 -16.60 -2.14 2.82
CA ARG A 292 -18.00 -1.76 2.57
C ARG A 292 -18.39 -1.92 1.09
N LEU A 293 -17.52 -1.51 0.17
CA LEU A 293 -17.73 -1.58 -1.28
C LEU A 293 -17.93 -3.03 -1.74
N PHE A 294 -17.06 -3.92 -1.28
CA PHE A 294 -17.10 -5.33 -1.65
C PHE A 294 -17.99 -6.17 -0.73
N LYS A 295 -18.60 -5.57 0.30
CA LYS A 295 -19.44 -6.27 1.30
C LYS A 295 -18.71 -7.47 1.90
N VAL A 296 -17.46 -7.27 2.32
CA VAL A 296 -16.59 -8.29 2.88
C VAL A 296 -16.38 -8.01 4.36
N THR A 297 -16.42 -9.06 5.18
CA THR A 297 -16.14 -8.97 6.62
C THR A 297 -14.63 -9.15 6.89
N ILE A 298 -14.14 -8.63 8.04
CA ILE A 298 -12.74 -8.81 8.46
C ILE A 298 -12.31 -10.28 8.44
N GLY A 299 -13.21 -11.19 8.84
CA GLY A 299 -12.93 -12.63 8.86
C GLY A 299 -12.79 -13.28 7.47
N GLU A 300 -13.33 -12.65 6.41
CA GLU A 300 -13.21 -13.11 5.02
C GLU A 300 -11.94 -12.57 4.35
N VAL A 301 -11.44 -11.43 4.80
CA VAL A 301 -10.18 -10.82 4.30
C VAL A 301 -8.95 -11.56 4.81
N VAL A 302 -9.04 -12.18 6.00
CA VAL A 302 -7.92 -12.87 6.68
C VAL A 302 -7.86 -14.37 6.34
N ARG A 303 -8.86 -14.92 5.68
CA ARG A 303 -8.87 -16.29 5.18
C ARG A 303 -8.22 -16.38 3.81
#